data_4f662af6773988c28f407a5423490928
#
_entry.id   4f662af6773988c28f407a5423490928
#
_cell.length_a   1.000
_cell.length_b   1.000
_cell.length_c   1.000
_cell.angle_alpha   90.00
_cell.angle_beta   90.00
_cell.angle_gamma   90.00
#
_symmetry.space_group_name_H-M   'P 1'
#
loop_
_entity.id
_entity.type
_entity.pdbx_description
1 polymer ?
#
loop_
_entity_poly.entity_id
_entity_poly.type
_entity_poly.pdbx_seq_one_letter_code
_entity_poly.pdbx_strand_id
1 'polypeptide(L)'
;MPSFTLIVPTYNAGTARWNEWFHAFQKQTNQPLQLIIIDSSSTDDTRNIASTYTNNIIVISPSEFNHGGTRNKALASAEESDFVVFLTQDAIFENKNALEEILSLFNDKNVAAVCGRQL
;
A
#
# COMPACT_ATOMS: atom_id res chain seq x y z
N MET A 1 -2.76 -6.44 18.08
CA MET A 1 -1.99 -6.40 16.82
C MET A 1 -1.29 -5.05 16.69
N PRO A 2 -0.04 -5.01 16.25
CA PRO A 2 0.63 -3.74 16.01
C PRO A 2 -0.07 -2.97 14.89
N SER A 3 0.00 -1.64 14.96
CA SER A 3 -0.52 -0.78 13.90
C SER A 3 0.46 -0.71 12.73
N PHE A 4 -0.07 -0.48 11.54
CA PHE A 4 0.77 -0.29 10.36
C PHE A 4 0.15 0.70 9.39
N THR A 5 1.02 1.33 8.62
CA THR A 5 0.66 2.20 7.51
C THR A 5 0.95 1.45 6.21
N LEU A 6 -0.01 1.40 5.31
CA LEU A 6 0.16 0.79 4.00
C LEU A 6 0.33 1.88 2.95
N ILE A 7 1.42 1.82 2.19
CA ILE A 7 1.75 2.79 1.15
C ILE A 7 1.80 2.08 -0.20
N VAL A 8 1.04 2.60 -1.16
CA VAL A 8 0.95 2.01 -2.50
C VAL A 8 1.20 3.08 -3.56
N PRO A 9 2.37 3.06 -4.22
CA PRO A 9 2.59 3.89 -5.40
C PRO A 9 1.75 3.37 -6.57
N THR A 10 1.12 4.27 -7.31
CA THR A 10 0.25 3.90 -8.43
C THR A 10 0.53 4.71 -9.69
N TYR A 11 0.29 4.09 -10.83
CA TYR A 11 0.23 4.73 -12.13
C TYR A 11 -0.59 3.87 -13.09
N ASN A 12 -1.74 4.40 -13.54
CA ASN A 12 -2.62 3.70 -14.48
C ASN A 12 -2.81 2.22 -14.13
N ALA A 13 -3.32 1.96 -12.95
CA ALA A 13 -3.45 0.60 -12.42
C ALA A 13 -4.42 -0.28 -13.21
N GLY A 14 -5.32 0.34 -13.98
CA GLY A 14 -6.36 -0.36 -14.74
C GLY A 14 -7.59 -0.64 -13.88
N THR A 15 -8.77 -0.30 -14.42
CA THR A 15 -10.03 -0.34 -13.65
C THR A 15 -10.30 -1.72 -13.06
N ALA A 16 -10.25 -2.78 -13.87
CA ALA A 16 -10.58 -4.13 -13.40
C ALA A 16 -9.59 -4.63 -12.35
N ARG A 17 -8.29 -4.50 -12.61
CA ARG A 17 -7.24 -4.95 -11.70
C ARG A 17 -7.24 -4.18 -10.38
N TRP A 18 -7.45 -2.88 -10.46
CA TRP A 18 -7.44 -2.02 -9.28
C TRP A 18 -8.66 -2.30 -8.38
N ASN A 19 -9.81 -2.56 -8.98
CA ASN A 19 -10.99 -2.99 -8.24
C ASN A 19 -10.77 -4.34 -7.57
N GLU A 20 -10.13 -5.29 -8.24
CA GLU A 20 -9.77 -6.58 -7.66
C GLU A 20 -8.82 -6.43 -6.48
N TRP A 21 -7.84 -5.53 -6.62
CA TRP A 21 -6.88 -5.24 -5.55
C TRP A 21 -7.60 -4.76 -4.29
N PHE A 22 -8.49 -3.77 -4.44
CA PHE A 22 -9.24 -3.25 -3.29
C PHE A 22 -10.20 -4.28 -2.71
N HIS A 23 -10.79 -5.10 -3.56
CA HIS A 23 -11.68 -6.17 -3.11
C HIS A 23 -10.94 -7.15 -2.19
N ALA A 24 -9.75 -7.56 -2.59
CA ALA A 24 -8.90 -8.43 -1.78
C ALA A 24 -8.36 -7.71 -0.54
N PHE A 25 -8.04 -6.43 -0.66
CA PHE A 25 -7.59 -5.61 0.45
C PHE A 25 -8.65 -5.50 1.55
N GLN A 26 -9.90 -5.26 1.19
CA GLN A 26 -10.99 -5.15 2.17
C GLN A 26 -11.21 -6.44 2.95
N LYS A 27 -10.86 -7.58 2.39
CA LYS A 27 -11.02 -8.88 3.04
C LYS A 27 -9.86 -9.24 3.96
N GLN A 28 -8.79 -8.42 4.00
CA GLN A 28 -7.67 -8.71 4.88
C GLN A 28 -8.08 -8.65 6.34
N THR A 29 -7.66 -9.64 7.11
CA THR A 29 -7.99 -9.74 8.54
C THR A 29 -7.31 -8.67 9.37
N ASN A 30 -6.15 -8.18 8.91
CA ASN A 30 -5.45 -7.07 9.56
C ASN A 30 -5.50 -5.86 8.63
N GLN A 31 -6.17 -4.80 9.08
CA GLN A 31 -6.33 -3.57 8.31
C GLN A 31 -5.32 -2.51 8.78
N PRO A 32 -4.81 -1.68 7.86
CA PRO A 32 -3.88 -0.62 8.24
C PRO A 32 -4.57 0.47 9.04
N LEU A 33 -3.78 1.16 9.88
CA LEU A 33 -4.21 2.39 10.54
C LEU A 33 -4.54 3.45 9.48
N GLN A 34 -3.75 3.50 8.41
CA GLN A 34 -3.99 4.38 7.27
C GLN A 34 -3.49 3.74 5.98
N LEU A 35 -4.17 4.02 4.89
CA LEU A 35 -3.78 3.64 3.53
C LEU A 35 -3.40 4.92 2.78
N ILE A 36 -2.17 5.00 2.30
CA ILE A 36 -1.68 6.13 1.51
C ILE A 36 -1.44 5.68 0.08
N ILE A 37 -2.10 6.34 -0.85
CA ILE A 37 -1.88 6.15 -2.28
C ILE A 37 -1.03 7.32 -2.77
N ILE A 38 0.09 7.05 -3.42
CA ILE A 38 0.88 8.08 -4.08
C ILE A 38 0.83 7.85 -5.57
N ASP A 39 0.08 8.70 -6.26
CA ASP A 39 -0.27 8.52 -7.66
C ASP A 39 0.55 9.42 -8.58
N SER A 40 1.15 8.83 -9.60
CA SER A 40 1.99 9.53 -10.58
C SER A 40 1.15 10.11 -11.73
N SER A 41 0.10 10.84 -11.39
CA SER A 41 -0.79 11.51 -12.35
C SER A 41 -1.44 10.54 -13.33
N SER A 42 -2.08 9.50 -12.82
CA SER A 42 -2.82 8.54 -13.63
C SER A 42 -3.88 9.23 -14.49
N THR A 43 -4.03 8.75 -15.72
CA THR A 43 -5.01 9.28 -16.68
C THR A 43 -6.30 8.45 -16.74
N ASP A 44 -6.31 7.29 -16.09
CA ASP A 44 -7.48 6.42 -15.97
C ASP A 44 -8.21 6.67 -14.63
N ASP A 45 -9.09 5.75 -14.22
CA ASP A 45 -9.88 5.87 -12.99
C ASP A 45 -9.13 5.48 -11.71
N THR A 46 -7.81 5.29 -11.76
CA THR A 46 -7.02 4.84 -10.61
C THR A 46 -7.28 5.68 -9.36
N ARG A 47 -7.22 7.01 -9.47
CA ARG A 47 -7.47 7.89 -8.32
C ARG A 47 -8.91 7.88 -7.85
N ASN A 48 -9.87 7.84 -8.78
CA ASN A 48 -11.29 7.80 -8.43
C ASN A 48 -11.64 6.54 -7.65
N ILE A 49 -11.12 5.40 -8.08
CA ILE A 49 -11.33 4.12 -7.39
C ILE A 49 -10.71 4.19 -5.99
N ALA A 50 -9.47 4.64 -5.88
CA ALA A 50 -8.78 4.76 -4.59
C ALA A 50 -9.51 5.70 -3.62
N SER A 51 -10.11 6.79 -4.12
CA SER A 51 -10.80 7.77 -3.28
C SER A 51 -12.02 7.21 -2.56
N THR A 52 -12.55 6.09 -3.02
CA THR A 52 -13.63 5.37 -2.34
C THR A 52 -13.15 4.74 -1.02
N TYR A 53 -11.87 4.42 -0.93
CA TYR A 53 -11.30 3.66 0.18
C TYR A 53 -10.40 4.47 1.10
N THR A 54 -9.86 5.58 0.62
CA THR A 54 -8.98 6.44 1.42
C THR A 54 -9.04 7.89 0.98
N ASN A 55 -8.84 8.80 1.93
CA ASN A 55 -8.68 10.23 1.65
C ASN A 55 -7.21 10.62 1.46
N ASN A 56 -6.28 9.71 1.76
CA ASN A 56 -4.85 9.99 1.71
C ASN A 56 -4.29 9.66 0.33
N ILE A 57 -4.57 10.52 -0.64
CA ILE A 57 -4.08 10.37 -2.01
C ILE A 57 -3.16 11.54 -2.31
N ILE A 58 -1.88 11.24 -2.55
CA ILE A 58 -0.87 12.22 -2.93
C ILE A 58 -0.66 12.08 -4.44
N VAL A 59 -0.78 13.18 -5.16
CA VAL A 59 -0.55 13.19 -6.61
C VAL A 59 0.79 13.83 -6.89
N ILE A 60 1.63 13.14 -7.67
CA ILE A 60 2.90 13.65 -8.12
C ILE A 60 2.95 13.62 -9.65
N SER A 61 3.84 14.42 -10.27
CA SER A 61 4.07 14.31 -11.69
C SER A 61 4.90 13.06 -12.01
N PRO A 62 4.76 12.47 -13.21
CA PRO A 62 5.56 11.30 -13.57
C PRO A 62 7.07 11.54 -13.47
N SER A 63 7.52 12.77 -13.71
CA SER A 63 8.93 13.15 -13.62
C SER A 63 9.46 13.17 -12.18
N GLU A 64 8.58 13.30 -11.19
CA GLU A 64 8.95 13.28 -9.77
C GLU A 64 9.08 11.86 -9.22
N PHE A 65 8.59 10.86 -9.97
CA PHE A 65 8.61 9.48 -9.48
C PHE A 65 10.04 8.93 -9.44
N ASN A 66 10.42 8.44 -8.27
CA ASN A 66 11.53 7.51 -8.10
C ASN A 66 11.22 6.61 -6.90
N HIS A 67 11.71 5.39 -6.93
CA HIS A 67 11.30 4.38 -5.95
C HIS A 67 11.54 4.79 -4.50
N GLY A 68 12.72 5.32 -4.20
CA GLY A 68 13.05 5.72 -2.84
C GLY A 68 12.38 7.01 -2.41
N GLY A 69 12.51 8.07 -3.22
CA GLY A 69 12.00 9.40 -2.90
C GLY A 69 10.47 9.44 -2.83
N THR A 70 9.79 8.71 -3.72
CA THR A 70 8.33 8.62 -3.70
C THR A 70 7.82 7.98 -2.42
N ARG A 71 8.43 6.89 -1.99
CA ARG A 71 8.08 6.23 -0.73
C ARG A 71 8.38 7.12 0.47
N ASN A 72 9.51 7.83 0.47
CA ASN A 72 9.86 8.76 1.54
C ASN A 72 8.87 9.93 1.63
N LYS A 73 8.39 10.43 0.50
CA LYS A 73 7.37 11.48 0.48
C LYS A 73 6.07 11.01 1.11
N ALA A 74 5.62 9.80 0.77
CA ALA A 74 4.44 9.22 1.38
C ALA A 74 4.64 9.00 2.87
N LEU A 75 5.78 8.49 3.27
CA LEU A 75 6.11 8.24 4.67
C LEU A 75 6.12 9.52 5.50
N ALA A 76 6.62 10.63 4.93
CA ALA A 76 6.65 11.93 5.62
C ALA A 76 5.25 12.47 5.90
N SER A 77 4.23 12.08 5.12
CA SER A 77 2.84 12.48 5.33
C SER A 77 2.06 11.53 6.23
N ALA A 78 2.66 10.41 6.60
CA ALA A 78 2.00 9.37 7.39
C ALA A 78 1.93 9.74 8.86
N GLU A 79 0.83 9.34 9.52
CA GLU A 79 0.75 9.34 10.97
C GLU A 79 1.66 8.25 11.52
N GLU A 80 2.08 8.42 12.77
CA GLU A 80 2.94 7.43 13.41
C GLU A 80 2.22 6.09 13.57
N SER A 81 2.89 5.02 13.17
CA SER A 81 2.43 3.65 13.33
C SER A 81 3.62 2.76 13.69
N ASP A 82 3.34 1.54 14.17
CA ASP A 82 4.39 0.62 14.58
C ASP A 82 5.20 0.12 13.39
N PHE A 83 4.55 -0.10 12.25
CA PHE A 83 5.19 -0.62 11.03
C PHE A 83 4.71 0.13 9.80
N VAL A 84 5.52 0.05 8.75
CA VAL A 84 5.18 0.56 7.41
C VAL A 84 5.30 -0.61 6.44
N VAL A 85 4.26 -0.76 5.61
CA VAL A 85 4.22 -1.78 4.56
C VAL A 85 4.15 -1.07 3.21
N PHE A 86 5.06 -1.41 2.32
CA PHE A 86 5.05 -0.92 0.94
C PHE A 86 4.58 -2.03 0.01
N LEU A 87 3.54 -1.77 -0.75
CA LEU A 87 3.05 -2.68 -1.79
C LEU A 87 3.00 -1.96 -3.14
N THR A 88 3.19 -2.72 -4.21
CA THR A 88 2.95 -2.21 -5.55
C THR A 88 1.49 -2.46 -5.94
N GLN A 89 0.99 -1.70 -6.91
CA GLN A 89 -0.36 -1.89 -7.44
C GLN A 89 -0.57 -3.26 -8.08
N ASP A 90 0.52 -3.95 -8.45
CA ASP A 90 0.49 -5.28 -9.05
C ASP A 90 0.54 -6.40 -8.02
N ALA A 91 0.73 -6.07 -6.75
CA ALA A 91 0.77 -7.07 -5.70
C ALA A 91 -0.61 -7.69 -5.51
N ILE A 92 -0.66 -9.02 -5.45
CA ILE A 92 -1.90 -9.76 -5.24
C ILE A 92 -1.86 -10.38 -3.85
N PHE A 93 -2.90 -10.12 -3.07
CA PHE A 93 -3.05 -10.77 -1.77
C PHE A 93 -3.42 -12.25 -2.01
N GLU A 94 -2.54 -13.15 -1.58
CA GLU A 94 -2.74 -14.58 -1.77
C GLU A 94 -3.96 -15.11 -1.02
N ASN A 95 -4.24 -14.53 0.16
CA ASN A 95 -5.38 -14.91 0.99
C ASN A 95 -5.74 -13.76 1.93
N LYS A 96 -6.80 -13.93 2.71
CA LYS A 96 -7.29 -12.88 3.63
C LYS A 96 -6.35 -12.59 4.81
N ASN A 97 -5.36 -13.43 5.06
CA ASN A 97 -4.42 -13.30 6.17
C ASN A 97 -3.04 -12.83 5.72
N ALA A 98 -2.87 -12.43 4.46
CA ALA A 98 -1.54 -12.11 3.91
C ALA A 98 -0.83 -11.00 4.69
N LEU A 99 -1.52 -9.90 5.00
CA LEU A 99 -0.95 -8.80 5.78
C LEU A 99 -0.66 -9.23 7.22
N GLU A 100 -1.55 -9.97 7.83
CA GLU A 100 -1.36 -10.48 9.19
C GLU A 100 -0.15 -11.40 9.27
N GLU A 101 0.03 -12.28 8.30
CA GLU A 101 1.16 -13.22 8.25
C GLU A 101 2.48 -12.48 8.11
N ILE A 102 2.56 -11.48 7.24
CA ILE A 102 3.78 -10.67 7.06
C ILE A 102 4.13 -9.96 8.37
N LEU A 103 3.17 -9.32 9.00
CA LEU A 103 3.40 -8.56 10.22
C LEU A 103 3.74 -9.46 11.42
N SER A 104 3.22 -10.69 11.45
CA SER A 104 3.49 -11.63 12.54
C SER A 104 4.97 -12.01 12.62
N LEU A 105 5.72 -11.91 11.53
CA LEU A 105 7.15 -12.20 11.52
C LEU A 105 7.96 -11.21 12.36
N PHE A 106 7.44 -10.01 12.62
CA PHE A 106 8.06 -9.03 13.51
C PHE A 106 7.92 -9.37 14.99
N ASN A 107 7.20 -10.43 15.34
CA ASN A 107 7.17 -10.92 16.70
C ASN A 107 8.55 -11.44 17.15
N ASP A 108 9.41 -11.83 16.21
CA ASP A 108 10.82 -12.09 16.47
C ASP A 108 11.55 -10.74 16.53
N LYS A 109 12.12 -10.41 17.68
CA LYS A 109 12.81 -9.14 17.93
C LYS A 109 14.04 -8.91 17.04
N ASN A 110 14.55 -9.96 16.41
CA ASN A 110 15.71 -9.89 15.53
C ASN A 110 15.33 -9.54 14.07
N VAL A 111 14.03 -9.50 13.77
CA VAL A 111 13.55 -9.21 12.42
C VAL A 111 13.32 -7.71 12.29
N ALA A 112 14.07 -7.05 11.38
CA ALA A 112 13.96 -5.63 11.10
C ALA A 112 13.16 -5.33 9.82
N ALA A 113 13.14 -6.26 8.85
CA ALA A 113 12.41 -6.12 7.60
C ALA A 113 11.95 -7.46 7.07
N VAL A 114 10.82 -7.47 6.37
CA VAL A 114 10.23 -8.67 5.79
C VAL A 114 9.83 -8.38 4.35
N CYS A 115 10.12 -9.30 3.45
CA CYS A 115 9.66 -9.24 2.06
C CYS A 115 8.67 -10.38 1.80
N GLY A 116 7.53 -10.04 1.18
CA GLY A 116 6.61 -11.04 0.69
C GLY A 116 7.17 -11.74 -0.54
N ARG A 117 6.72 -12.97 -0.76
CA ARG A 117 7.09 -13.71 -1.95
C ARG A 117 6.32 -13.20 -3.16
N GLN A 118 7.02 -12.85 -4.22
CA GLN A 118 6.41 -12.54 -5.51
C GLN A 118 6.24 -13.82 -6.33
N LEU A 119 5.04 -14.01 -6.82
CA LEU A 119 4.69 -15.14 -7.68
C LEU A 119 4.63 -14.73 -9.13
#